data_4cf9503e5524e97da7810dbc90cdc966
#
_entry.id   4cf9503e5524e97da7810dbc90cdc966
#
_cell.length_a   1.000
_cell.length_b   1.000
_cell.length_c   1.000
_cell.angle_alpha   90.00
_cell.angle_beta   90.00
_cell.angle_gamma   90.00
#
_symmetry.space_group_name_H-M   'P 1'
#
loop_
_entity.id
_entity.type
_entity.pdbx_description
1 polymer ?
#
loop_
_entity_poly.entity_id
_entity_poly.type
_entity_poly.pdbx_seq_one_letter_code
_entity_poly.pdbx_strand_id
1 'polypeptide(L)'
;MPKLFPLLPTLSFAAFVFWLLAVPMNGPLIAGIGIDDSLRWFLLPHVLVLVVIGKSFSRQLFTRLAPFATALTLTFSLLLPLVPEWGKLLLVLLSFSGAFVALRACKRLHNSPSPLVSAAGGLILANLALFVVFRFPTGGLPLFALATLPLLLLLIPAGEQHPIATDNNLKLGHYLPFILIFHVVSGLMYSVIYPAYQELTVPGGVELPFYMAAVIGAVFLGRINREIPLISGVVLGMGAFIVLQWEHAAAVTFSLFIMQAGQGFIDLFLLAFLLRFADPLRAFGIGLATLCLGIYGGQLLGDVLSSHAGPVALFGHLFLNLAVLSLYLLHRRRPTAETNSPHNLPAAIDAHEAAPTTKEIHIPEQLRLLLSERELLVLNQSLKGTTYKDIAADLDISESTVKTYMKRICDKLGVTGKRNLLQRLSQPGSPPSASS
;
A
#
# COMPACT_ATOMS: atom_id res chain seq x y z
N MET A 1 -11.36 30.74 2.91
CA MET A 1 -10.42 29.60 2.89
C MET A 1 -11.01 28.22 3.26
N PRO A 2 -12.33 28.01 3.47
CA PRO A 2 -12.84 26.71 3.95
C PRO A 2 -12.84 25.57 2.92
N LYS A 3 -12.70 25.83 1.62
CA LYS A 3 -12.77 24.80 0.56
C LYS A 3 -11.44 24.07 0.27
N LEU A 4 -10.30 24.56 0.76
CA LEU A 4 -8.98 23.92 0.51
C LEU A 4 -8.64 22.83 1.55
N PHE A 5 -9.26 22.84 2.72
CA PHE A 5 -8.93 21.92 3.82
C PHE A 5 -9.06 20.42 3.45
N PRO A 6 -10.11 19.96 2.74
CA PRO A 6 -10.25 18.55 2.41
C PRO A 6 -9.21 18.08 1.36
N LEU A 7 -8.70 18.99 0.51
CA LEU A 7 -7.70 18.65 -0.52
C LEU A 7 -6.25 18.76 -0.02
N LEU A 8 -6.01 19.39 1.12
CA LEU A 8 -4.69 19.65 1.64
C LEU A 8 -3.84 18.37 1.84
N PRO A 9 -4.38 17.21 2.33
CA PRO A 9 -3.63 15.98 2.40
C PRO A 9 -3.17 15.49 1.03
N THR A 10 -4.06 15.50 0.03
CA THR A 10 -3.77 15.12 -1.36
C THR A 10 -2.68 15.99 -1.96
N LEU A 11 -2.83 17.32 -1.86
CA LEU A 11 -1.87 18.28 -2.42
C LEU A 11 -0.51 18.22 -1.71
N SER A 12 -0.50 18.05 -0.40
CA SER A 12 0.75 17.89 0.38
C SER A 12 1.49 16.61 0.02
N PHE A 13 0.77 15.52 -0.19
CA PHE A 13 1.35 14.25 -0.61
C PHE A 13 1.83 14.32 -2.06
N ALA A 14 1.04 14.94 -2.96
CA ALA A 14 1.46 15.21 -4.33
C ALA A 14 2.74 16.04 -4.40
N ALA A 15 2.82 17.11 -3.61
CA ALA A 15 4.01 17.97 -3.53
C ALA A 15 5.25 17.19 -3.09
N PHE A 16 5.10 16.31 -2.08
CA PHE A 16 6.19 15.44 -1.63
C PHE A 16 6.64 14.46 -2.71
N VAL A 17 5.71 13.73 -3.33
CA VAL A 17 6.03 12.73 -4.37
C VAL A 17 6.64 13.41 -5.60
N PHE A 18 6.09 14.55 -6.02
CA PHE A 18 6.62 15.34 -7.13
C PHE A 18 8.05 15.79 -6.86
N TRP A 19 8.31 16.39 -5.70
CA TRP A 19 9.66 16.78 -5.30
C TRP A 19 10.61 15.57 -5.29
N LEU A 20 10.19 14.45 -4.70
CA LEU A 20 10.99 13.24 -4.58
C LEU A 20 11.42 12.71 -5.96
N LEU A 21 10.47 12.63 -6.90
CA LEU A 21 10.72 12.12 -8.26
C LEU A 21 11.45 13.11 -9.14
N ALA A 22 11.21 14.42 -9.00
CA ALA A 22 11.82 15.44 -9.83
C ALA A 22 13.27 15.78 -9.42
N VAL A 23 13.58 15.66 -8.12
CA VAL A 23 14.86 16.09 -7.55
C VAL A 23 15.70 14.89 -7.10
N PRO A 24 15.54 14.30 -5.87
CA PRO A 24 16.59 13.43 -5.34
C PRO A 24 16.59 12.00 -5.87
N MET A 25 15.46 11.50 -6.42
CA MET A 25 15.35 10.12 -6.92
C MET A 25 15.82 9.97 -8.38
N ASN A 26 17.00 10.45 -8.68
CA ASN A 26 17.56 10.48 -10.04
C ASN A 26 16.63 11.19 -11.05
N GLY A 27 15.97 12.23 -10.56
CA GLY A 27 14.97 12.98 -11.31
C GLY A 27 15.57 13.84 -12.44
N PRO A 28 14.71 14.31 -13.36
CA PRO A 28 15.16 15.08 -14.51
C PRO A 28 15.92 16.36 -14.13
N LEU A 29 15.62 16.94 -12.96
CA LEU A 29 16.27 18.18 -12.53
C LEU A 29 17.72 17.94 -12.08
N ILE A 30 17.99 16.84 -11.37
CA ILE A 30 19.35 16.45 -10.98
C ILE A 30 20.17 16.04 -12.19
N ALA A 31 19.60 15.27 -13.10
CA ALA A 31 20.26 14.92 -14.37
C ALA A 31 20.64 16.17 -15.17
N GLY A 32 19.77 17.20 -15.16
CA GLY A 32 20.00 18.47 -15.85
C GLY A 32 21.15 19.33 -15.29
N ILE A 33 21.62 19.10 -14.06
CA ILE A 33 22.77 19.79 -13.44
C ILE A 33 24.02 18.91 -13.35
N GLY A 34 24.00 17.70 -13.93
CA GLY A 34 25.18 16.84 -14.07
C GLY A 34 25.70 16.23 -12.76
N ILE A 35 24.83 15.94 -11.80
CA ILE A 35 25.24 15.22 -10.58
C ILE A 35 25.09 13.72 -10.80
N ASP A 36 26.21 13.05 -10.98
CA ASP A 36 26.26 11.60 -11.14
C ASP A 36 25.98 10.85 -9.84
N ASP A 37 25.43 9.62 -9.96
CA ASP A 37 25.13 8.72 -8.84
C ASP A 37 24.21 9.35 -7.76
N SER A 38 23.38 10.33 -8.12
CA SER A 38 22.56 11.10 -7.18
C SER A 38 21.73 10.18 -6.25
N LEU A 39 21.22 9.09 -6.77
CA LEU A 39 20.39 8.16 -6.02
C LEU A 39 21.16 7.48 -4.89
N ARG A 40 22.42 7.10 -5.08
CA ARG A 40 23.26 6.49 -4.03
C ARG A 40 23.51 7.44 -2.87
N TRP A 41 23.78 8.70 -3.18
CA TRP A 41 24.02 9.73 -2.17
C TRP A 41 22.75 10.11 -1.40
N PHE A 42 21.59 9.92 -1.99
CA PHE A 42 20.31 10.21 -1.35
C PHE A 42 19.72 9.00 -0.62
N LEU A 43 19.56 7.84 -1.30
CA LEU A 43 18.78 6.73 -0.78
C LEU A 43 19.33 6.10 0.49
N LEU A 44 20.64 5.83 0.54
CA LEU A 44 21.20 5.09 1.67
C LEU A 44 21.09 5.85 2.99
N PRO A 45 21.50 7.15 3.09
CA PRO A 45 21.26 7.92 4.30
C PRO A 45 19.76 8.09 4.59
N HIS A 46 18.92 8.22 3.56
CA HIS A 46 17.46 8.35 3.70
C HIS A 46 16.84 7.12 4.38
N VAL A 47 17.24 5.91 3.97
CA VAL A 47 16.84 4.64 4.60
C VAL A 47 17.20 4.63 6.08
N LEU A 48 18.43 5.00 6.43
CA LEU A 48 18.87 5.02 7.83
C LEU A 48 18.01 5.94 8.67
N VAL A 49 17.74 7.14 8.19
CA VAL A 49 16.92 8.13 8.91
C VAL A 49 15.46 7.68 9.04
N LEU A 50 14.88 7.11 7.98
CA LEU A 50 13.51 6.56 8.02
C LEU A 50 13.39 5.46 9.08
N VAL A 51 14.37 4.55 9.18
CA VAL A 51 14.39 3.49 10.20
C VAL A 51 14.52 4.07 11.60
N VAL A 52 15.43 5.05 11.80
CA VAL A 52 15.62 5.70 13.09
C VAL A 52 14.37 6.42 13.55
N ILE A 53 13.72 7.19 12.66
CA ILE A 53 12.46 7.87 13.00
C ILE A 53 11.36 6.84 13.30
N GLY A 54 11.21 5.82 12.47
CA GLY A 54 10.16 4.80 12.62
C GLY A 54 10.31 3.95 13.88
N LYS A 55 11.53 3.75 14.40
CA LYS A 55 11.79 2.93 15.61
C LYS A 55 11.92 3.74 16.90
N SER A 56 12.52 4.93 16.84
CA SER A 56 13.04 5.59 18.02
C SER A 56 12.42 6.95 18.33
N PHE A 57 11.74 7.58 17.36
CA PHE A 57 11.20 8.91 17.56
C PHE A 57 9.83 8.89 18.24
N SER A 58 9.67 9.71 19.29
CA SER A 58 8.35 10.01 19.83
C SER A 58 7.55 10.91 18.86
N ARG A 59 6.21 10.77 18.89
CA ARG A 59 5.32 11.63 18.08
C ARG A 59 5.52 13.12 18.35
N GLN A 60 5.86 13.49 19.60
CA GLN A 60 6.08 14.89 20.00
C GLN A 60 7.36 15.44 19.38
N LEU A 61 8.48 14.69 19.50
CA LEU A 61 9.77 15.08 18.93
C LEU A 61 9.67 15.24 17.42
N PHE A 62 9.06 14.26 16.75
CA PHE A 62 8.82 14.32 15.30
C PHE A 62 8.03 15.58 14.91
N THR A 63 6.93 15.87 15.61
CA THR A 63 6.07 17.03 15.29
C THR A 63 6.81 18.37 15.47
N ARG A 64 7.77 18.45 16.40
CA ARG A 64 8.59 19.64 16.61
C ARG A 64 9.66 19.81 15.53
N LEU A 65 10.32 18.72 15.12
CA LEU A 65 11.43 18.77 14.16
C LEU A 65 10.98 18.82 12.70
N ALA A 66 9.84 18.23 12.36
CA ALA A 66 9.38 18.12 10.98
C ALA A 66 9.18 19.46 10.25
N PRO A 67 8.69 20.57 10.85
CA PRO A 67 8.65 21.88 10.19
C PRO A 67 10.04 22.40 9.84
N PHE A 68 10.97 22.29 10.76
CA PHE A 68 12.35 22.71 10.55
C PHE A 68 13.03 21.88 9.45
N ALA A 69 12.88 20.56 9.49
CA ALA A 69 13.37 19.68 8.43
C ALA A 69 12.74 20.02 7.06
N THR A 70 11.45 20.40 7.01
CA THR A 70 10.81 20.86 5.76
C THR A 70 11.49 22.14 5.24
N ALA A 71 11.80 23.11 6.10
CA ALA A 71 12.51 24.32 5.72
C ALA A 71 13.93 24.00 5.20
N LEU A 72 14.66 23.10 5.86
CA LEU A 72 15.97 22.64 5.38
C LEU A 72 15.88 21.95 4.01
N THR A 73 14.86 21.12 3.79
CA THR A 73 14.64 20.47 2.49
C THR A 73 14.42 21.50 1.38
N LEU A 74 13.61 22.53 1.66
CA LEU A 74 13.41 23.65 0.73
C LEU A 74 14.75 24.34 0.41
N THR A 75 15.50 24.71 1.43
CA THR A 75 16.78 25.42 1.28
C THR A 75 17.77 24.58 0.48
N PHE A 76 18.02 23.34 0.86
CA PHE A 76 18.99 22.49 0.19
C PHE A 76 18.59 22.17 -1.26
N SER A 77 17.28 21.96 -1.52
CA SER A 77 16.82 21.74 -2.89
C SER A 77 17.05 22.94 -3.79
N LEU A 78 16.84 24.16 -3.29
CA LEU A 78 17.06 25.39 -4.06
C LEU A 78 18.55 25.74 -4.21
N LEU A 79 19.42 25.26 -3.31
CA LEU A 79 20.86 25.42 -3.42
C LEU A 79 21.49 24.49 -4.48
N LEU A 80 20.89 23.32 -4.75
CA LEU A 80 21.45 22.35 -5.71
C LEU A 80 21.83 22.96 -7.06
N PRO A 81 20.95 23.71 -7.78
CA PRO A 81 21.31 24.31 -9.06
C PRO A 81 22.26 25.50 -8.96
N LEU A 82 22.46 26.05 -7.75
CA LEU A 82 23.33 27.22 -7.53
C LEU A 82 24.76 26.81 -7.21
N VAL A 83 24.96 25.68 -6.57
CA VAL A 83 26.27 25.16 -6.15
C VAL A 83 26.38 23.65 -6.45
N PRO A 84 26.35 23.25 -7.74
CA PRO A 84 26.35 21.85 -8.13
C PRO A 84 27.60 21.08 -7.70
N GLU A 85 28.72 21.76 -7.49
CA GLU A 85 29.96 21.18 -6.96
C GLU A 85 29.81 20.59 -5.55
N TRP A 86 28.85 21.10 -4.77
CA TRP A 86 28.47 20.56 -3.45
C TRP A 86 27.30 19.59 -3.52
N GLY A 87 26.87 19.21 -4.72
CA GLY A 87 25.66 18.44 -4.98
C GLY A 87 25.58 17.14 -4.18
N LYS A 88 26.65 16.36 -4.11
CA LYS A 88 26.69 15.12 -3.33
C LYS A 88 26.46 15.36 -1.84
N LEU A 89 27.08 16.38 -1.25
CA LEU A 89 26.85 16.76 0.13
C LEU A 89 25.41 17.24 0.36
N LEU A 90 24.89 18.08 -0.54
CA LEU A 90 23.52 18.56 -0.47
C LEU A 90 22.51 17.40 -0.56
N LEU A 91 22.76 16.37 -1.39
CA LEU A 91 21.92 15.18 -1.46
C LEU A 91 21.92 14.39 -0.17
N VAL A 92 23.06 14.25 0.52
CA VAL A 92 23.12 13.64 1.85
C VAL A 92 22.31 14.46 2.86
N LEU A 93 22.44 15.78 2.87
CA LEU A 93 21.66 16.67 3.76
C LEU A 93 20.16 16.61 3.43
N LEU A 94 19.80 16.53 2.15
CA LEU A 94 18.44 16.33 1.68
C LEU A 94 17.87 14.98 2.12
N SER A 95 18.69 13.94 2.17
CA SER A 95 18.23 12.61 2.62
C SER A 95 17.81 12.63 4.09
N PHE A 96 18.54 13.36 4.94
CA PHE A 96 18.18 13.53 6.35
C PHE A 96 16.88 14.33 6.52
N SER A 97 16.81 15.51 5.90
CA SER A 97 15.64 16.38 6.02
C SER A 97 14.42 15.82 5.27
N GLY A 98 14.63 15.21 4.10
CA GLY A 98 13.59 14.61 3.26
C GLY A 98 12.86 13.44 3.90
N ALA A 99 13.52 12.67 4.79
CA ALA A 99 12.86 11.61 5.56
C ALA A 99 11.75 12.16 6.48
N PHE A 100 11.98 13.30 7.10
CA PHE A 100 10.93 13.99 7.88
C PHE A 100 9.81 14.50 6.99
N VAL A 101 10.13 15.02 5.80
CA VAL A 101 9.15 15.49 4.81
C VAL A 101 8.28 14.33 4.35
N ALA A 102 8.87 13.19 4.00
CA ALA A 102 8.18 11.96 3.61
C ALA A 102 7.18 11.51 4.68
N LEU A 103 7.66 11.35 5.91
CA LEU A 103 6.82 10.90 7.02
C LEU A 103 5.75 11.92 7.42
N ARG A 104 6.03 13.22 7.26
CA ARG A 104 5.05 14.28 7.51
C ARG A 104 3.93 14.24 6.47
N ALA A 105 4.27 14.05 5.19
CA ALA A 105 3.30 13.90 4.11
C ALA A 105 2.43 12.63 4.31
N CYS A 106 3.04 11.49 4.63
CA CYS A 106 2.34 10.23 4.91
C CYS A 106 1.47 10.32 6.17
N LYS A 107 1.93 10.96 7.25
CA LYS A 107 1.13 11.19 8.46
C LYS A 107 -0.10 12.06 8.15
N ARG A 108 0.06 13.10 7.31
CA ARG A 108 -1.06 13.94 6.89
C ARG A 108 -2.04 13.16 6.03
N LEU A 109 -1.54 12.33 5.13
CA LEU A 109 -2.35 11.43 4.32
C LEU A 109 -3.16 10.45 5.19
N HIS A 110 -2.50 9.84 6.20
CA HIS A 110 -3.15 8.95 7.16
C HIS A 110 -4.28 9.63 7.92
N ASN A 111 -4.18 10.91 8.24
CA ASN A 111 -5.19 11.68 8.95
C ASN A 111 -6.26 12.30 8.02
N SER A 112 -6.26 11.96 6.73
CA SER A 112 -7.25 12.43 5.75
C SER A 112 -8.61 11.74 5.95
N PRO A 113 -9.73 12.42 5.63
CA PRO A 113 -11.06 11.79 5.62
C PRO A 113 -11.17 10.58 4.66
N SER A 114 -10.41 10.60 3.57
CA SER A 114 -10.39 9.53 2.56
C SER A 114 -8.94 9.21 2.17
N PRO A 115 -8.17 8.51 3.03
CA PRO A 115 -6.73 8.38 2.85
C PRO A 115 -6.33 7.71 1.54
N LEU A 116 -7.04 6.65 1.12
CA LEU A 116 -6.77 5.95 -0.13
C LEU A 116 -7.01 6.83 -1.36
N VAL A 117 -8.11 7.57 -1.38
CA VAL A 117 -8.43 8.49 -2.49
C VAL A 117 -7.42 9.63 -2.53
N SER A 118 -7.04 10.15 -1.35
CA SER A 118 -6.01 11.19 -1.24
C SER A 118 -4.64 10.69 -1.68
N ALA A 119 -4.30 9.42 -1.40
CA ALA A 119 -3.07 8.79 -1.87
C ALA A 119 -3.06 8.66 -3.40
N ALA A 120 -4.12 8.10 -3.98
CA ALA A 120 -4.26 7.95 -5.42
C ALA A 120 -4.21 9.30 -6.14
N GLY A 121 -4.99 10.28 -5.67
CA GLY A 121 -4.98 11.64 -6.20
C GLY A 121 -3.60 12.29 -6.11
N GLY A 122 -2.89 12.09 -5.00
CA GLY A 122 -1.55 12.60 -4.79
C GLY A 122 -0.53 11.99 -5.76
N LEU A 123 -0.56 10.67 -5.98
CA LEU A 123 0.29 9.99 -6.96
C LEU A 123 0.02 10.48 -8.38
N ILE A 124 -1.26 10.62 -8.77
CA ILE A 124 -1.65 11.10 -10.11
C ILE A 124 -1.17 12.54 -10.33
N LEU A 125 -1.44 13.44 -9.38
CA LEU A 125 -1.04 14.85 -9.49
C LEU A 125 0.48 15.02 -9.54
N ALA A 126 1.23 14.25 -8.76
CA ALA A 126 2.68 14.28 -8.77
C ALA A 126 3.26 13.84 -10.12
N ASN A 127 2.74 12.74 -10.68
CA ASN A 127 3.18 12.23 -11.99
C ASN A 127 2.74 13.15 -13.14
N LEU A 128 1.56 13.80 -13.03
CA LEU A 128 1.14 14.80 -13.99
C LEU A 128 2.07 16.04 -13.97
N ALA A 129 2.45 16.51 -12.77
CA ALA A 129 3.41 17.61 -12.64
C ALA A 129 4.79 17.22 -13.21
N LEU A 130 5.25 16.00 -12.94
CA LEU A 130 6.50 15.47 -13.50
C LEU A 130 6.43 15.35 -15.02
N PHE A 131 5.32 14.88 -15.58
CA PHE A 131 5.08 14.83 -17.02
C PHE A 131 5.22 16.23 -17.67
N VAL A 132 4.71 17.26 -17.00
CA VAL A 132 4.86 18.64 -17.46
C VAL A 132 6.31 19.09 -17.41
N VAL A 133 7.04 18.78 -16.33
CA VAL A 133 8.47 19.15 -16.20
C VAL A 133 9.32 18.57 -17.32
N PHE A 134 9.05 17.34 -17.76
CA PHE A 134 9.75 16.73 -18.90
C PHE A 134 9.59 17.48 -20.24
N ARG A 135 8.68 18.46 -20.34
CA ARG A 135 8.49 19.30 -21.55
C ARG A 135 9.36 20.56 -21.56
N PHE A 136 10.07 20.82 -20.47
CA PHE A 136 10.95 21.98 -20.35
C PHE A 136 12.43 21.57 -20.28
N PRO A 137 13.37 22.43 -20.76
CA PRO A 137 14.79 22.21 -20.55
C PRO A 137 15.07 22.08 -19.02
N THR A 138 15.73 21.03 -18.62
CA THR A 138 16.04 20.76 -17.22
C THR A 138 17.31 21.49 -16.77
N GLY A 139 17.41 21.82 -15.47
CA GLY A 139 18.63 22.33 -14.83
C GLY A 139 18.59 23.77 -14.31
N GLY A 140 17.53 24.53 -14.56
CA GLY A 140 17.42 25.90 -14.06
C GLY A 140 16.72 26.05 -12.71
N LEU A 141 17.12 27.08 -11.93
CA LEU A 141 16.51 27.43 -10.64
C LEU A 141 14.97 27.53 -10.66
N PRO A 142 14.30 28.05 -11.72
CA PRO A 142 12.85 28.13 -11.75
C PRO A 142 12.17 26.76 -11.66
N LEU A 143 12.71 25.72 -12.32
CA LEU A 143 12.14 24.38 -12.26
C LEU A 143 12.39 23.70 -10.89
N PHE A 144 13.56 23.92 -10.29
CA PHE A 144 13.80 23.50 -8.90
C PHE A 144 12.85 24.18 -7.93
N ALA A 145 12.57 25.48 -8.12
CA ALA A 145 11.56 26.19 -7.32
C ALA A 145 10.16 25.63 -7.54
N LEU A 146 9.76 25.33 -8.78
CA LEU A 146 8.48 24.71 -9.11
C LEU A 146 8.30 23.36 -8.42
N ALA A 147 9.34 22.54 -8.41
CA ALA A 147 9.30 21.21 -7.77
C ALA A 147 9.33 21.29 -6.22
N THR A 148 9.95 22.32 -5.66
CA THR A 148 10.28 22.38 -4.24
C THR A 148 9.29 23.26 -3.44
N LEU A 149 8.87 24.41 -3.96
CA LEU A 149 7.99 25.34 -3.24
C LEU A 149 6.64 24.73 -2.83
N PRO A 150 6.02 23.80 -3.58
CA PRO A 150 4.79 23.14 -3.12
C PRO A 150 4.94 22.41 -1.78
N LEU A 151 6.16 22.05 -1.35
CA LEU A 151 6.41 21.49 -0.01
C LEU A 151 6.02 22.44 1.13
N LEU A 152 5.90 23.76 0.87
CA LEU A 152 5.35 24.74 1.83
C LEU A 152 3.95 24.35 2.32
N LEU A 153 3.17 23.63 1.52
CA LEU A 153 1.88 23.08 1.93
C LEU A 153 2.00 22.21 3.17
N LEU A 154 3.14 21.54 3.38
CA LEU A 154 3.39 20.74 4.57
C LEU A 154 3.57 21.59 5.85
N LEU A 155 3.88 22.88 5.74
CA LEU A 155 4.00 23.78 6.89
C LEU A 155 2.64 24.25 7.41
N ILE A 156 1.60 24.21 6.59
CA ILE A 156 0.22 24.56 7.02
C ILE A 156 -0.20 23.58 8.12
N PRO A 157 -0.78 24.03 9.24
CA PRO A 157 -1.28 23.16 10.29
C PRO A 157 -2.25 22.10 9.75
N ALA A 158 -2.12 20.87 10.23
CA ALA A 158 -3.10 19.83 9.91
C ALA A 158 -4.39 20.11 10.68
N GLY A 159 -5.54 19.94 10.03
CA GLY A 159 -6.85 19.95 10.68
C GLY A 159 -7.05 18.77 11.64
N GLU A 160 -8.25 18.61 12.15
CA GLU A 160 -8.63 17.54 13.08
C GLU A 160 -8.27 16.15 12.55
N GLN A 161 -7.86 15.29 13.48
CA GLN A 161 -7.55 13.89 13.17
C GLN A 161 -8.86 13.13 12.94
N HIS A 162 -8.98 12.50 11.79
CA HIS A 162 -10.07 11.56 11.53
C HIS A 162 -9.64 10.17 12.02
N PRO A 163 -10.42 9.51 12.91
CA PRO A 163 -10.12 8.16 13.33
C PRO A 163 -10.27 7.21 12.12
N ILE A 164 -9.17 6.60 11.72
CA ILE A 164 -9.18 5.55 10.70
C ILE A 164 -9.41 4.21 11.42
N ALA A 165 -10.19 3.33 10.79
CA ALA A 165 -10.28 1.94 11.22
C ALA A 165 -8.90 1.30 11.07
N THR A 166 -8.19 1.16 12.18
CA THR A 166 -6.87 0.51 12.24
C THR A 166 -7.05 -0.97 12.53
N ASP A 167 -6.24 -1.79 11.88
CA ASP A 167 -6.26 -3.24 12.06
C ASP A 167 -5.10 -3.64 13.00
N ASN A 168 -5.46 -3.93 14.25
CA ASN A 168 -4.49 -4.29 15.28
C ASN A 168 -3.83 -5.67 15.05
N ASN A 169 -4.40 -6.49 14.17
CA ASN A 169 -3.88 -7.83 13.85
C ASN A 169 -2.84 -7.80 12.72
N LEU A 170 -2.70 -6.67 12.01
CA LEU A 170 -1.71 -6.52 10.96
C LEU A 170 -0.30 -6.44 11.53
N LYS A 171 0.58 -7.34 11.07
CA LYS A 171 2.01 -7.32 11.39
C LYS A 171 2.79 -6.77 10.20
N LEU A 172 3.38 -5.59 10.36
CA LEU A 172 4.19 -4.94 9.32
C LEU A 172 5.30 -5.88 8.80
N GLY A 173 5.97 -6.60 9.69
CA GLY A 173 7.06 -7.53 9.34
C GLY A 173 6.68 -8.63 8.35
N HIS A 174 5.39 -8.99 8.25
CA HIS A 174 4.95 -10.03 7.31
C HIS A 174 5.09 -9.61 5.84
N TYR A 175 4.89 -8.32 5.51
CA TYR A 175 4.94 -7.83 4.12
C TYR A 175 6.29 -7.23 3.75
N LEU A 176 7.20 -7.01 4.71
CA LEU A 176 8.53 -6.44 4.42
C LEU A 176 9.34 -7.25 3.40
N PRO A 177 9.38 -8.60 3.45
CA PRO A 177 10.09 -9.37 2.43
C PRO A 177 9.54 -9.15 1.02
N PHE A 178 8.20 -9.10 0.87
CA PHE A 178 7.57 -8.79 -0.41
C PHE A 178 7.92 -7.38 -0.88
N ILE A 179 7.80 -6.37 0.00
CA ILE A 179 8.13 -4.98 -0.32
C ILE A 179 9.58 -4.88 -0.80
N LEU A 180 10.52 -5.50 -0.06
CA LEU A 180 11.93 -5.49 -0.41
C LEU A 180 12.17 -6.11 -1.79
N ILE A 181 11.71 -7.35 -1.98
CA ILE A 181 11.99 -8.13 -3.19
C ILE A 181 11.35 -7.47 -4.42
N PHE A 182 10.10 -6.99 -4.32
CA PHE A 182 9.45 -6.30 -5.43
C PHE A 182 10.20 -5.03 -5.83
N HIS A 183 10.69 -4.25 -4.86
CA HIS A 183 11.41 -3.02 -5.17
C HIS A 183 12.86 -3.24 -5.62
N VAL A 184 13.43 -4.43 -5.44
CA VAL A 184 14.64 -4.84 -6.18
C VAL A 184 14.35 -4.87 -7.68
N VAL A 185 13.18 -5.33 -8.09
CA VAL A 185 12.75 -5.29 -9.51
C VAL A 185 12.60 -3.86 -10.01
N SER A 186 12.03 -2.96 -9.19
CA SER A 186 11.97 -1.53 -9.53
C SER A 186 13.37 -0.92 -9.70
N GLY A 187 14.31 -1.27 -8.82
CA GLY A 187 15.71 -0.84 -8.94
C GLY A 187 16.38 -1.32 -10.23
N LEU A 188 16.14 -2.58 -10.63
CA LEU A 188 16.60 -3.11 -11.92
C LEU A 188 16.02 -2.33 -13.10
N MET A 189 14.73 -1.96 -13.04
CA MET A 189 14.10 -1.13 -14.06
C MET A 189 14.83 0.20 -14.23
N TYR A 190 15.10 0.89 -13.12
CA TYR A 190 15.75 2.20 -13.16
C TYR A 190 17.20 2.14 -13.64
N SER A 191 17.93 1.07 -13.39
CA SER A 191 19.34 0.96 -13.77
C SER A 191 19.55 0.43 -15.20
N VAL A 192 18.61 -0.32 -15.75
CA VAL A 192 18.81 -1.02 -17.04
C VAL A 192 17.75 -0.66 -18.07
N ILE A 193 16.46 -0.79 -17.76
CA ILE A 193 15.39 -0.56 -18.74
C ILE A 193 15.24 0.93 -19.04
N TYR A 194 15.29 1.77 -18.01
CA TYR A 194 15.08 3.20 -18.18
C TYR A 194 16.19 3.91 -19.01
N PRO A 195 17.49 3.66 -18.78
CA PRO A 195 18.54 4.16 -19.65
C PRO A 195 18.40 3.68 -21.10
N ALA A 196 18.15 2.38 -21.32
CA ALA A 196 17.93 1.84 -22.66
C ALA A 196 16.74 2.50 -23.39
N TYR A 197 15.68 2.83 -22.66
CA TYR A 197 14.55 3.58 -23.21
C TYR A 197 14.92 5.02 -23.59
N GLN A 198 15.73 5.71 -22.80
CA GLN A 198 16.17 7.07 -23.09
C GLN A 198 17.02 7.16 -24.36
N GLU A 199 17.81 6.14 -24.67
CA GLU A 199 18.60 6.05 -25.89
C GLU A 199 17.74 6.01 -27.18
N LEU A 200 16.47 5.62 -27.06
CA LEU A 200 15.54 5.50 -28.19
C LEU A 200 14.93 6.84 -28.65
N THR A 201 15.42 7.99 -28.19
CA THR A 201 14.93 9.34 -28.55
C THR A 201 13.44 9.57 -28.30
N VAL A 202 12.82 8.77 -27.43
CA VAL A 202 11.42 8.95 -27.03
C VAL A 202 11.34 10.10 -26.02
N PRO A 203 10.36 11.03 -26.16
CA PRO A 203 10.21 12.11 -25.18
C PRO A 203 10.04 11.56 -23.75
N GLY A 204 10.85 12.04 -22.81
CA GLY A 204 10.77 11.63 -21.41
C GLY A 204 9.36 11.84 -20.82
N GLY A 205 8.94 10.95 -19.94
CA GLY A 205 7.66 11.03 -19.24
C GLY A 205 6.47 10.44 -19.99
N VAL A 206 6.62 9.94 -21.23
CA VAL A 206 5.50 9.32 -21.99
C VAL A 206 5.02 8.01 -21.31
N GLU A 207 5.82 7.41 -20.48
CA GLU A 207 5.49 6.25 -19.64
C GLU A 207 4.57 6.58 -18.44
N LEU A 208 4.57 7.84 -17.96
CA LEU A 208 3.83 8.25 -16.76
C LEU A 208 2.29 8.14 -16.89
N PRO A 209 1.65 8.37 -18.05
CA PRO A 209 0.23 8.10 -18.25
C PRO A 209 -0.18 6.65 -17.91
N PHE A 210 0.68 5.66 -18.18
CA PHE A 210 0.41 4.25 -17.86
C PHE A 210 0.43 4.01 -16.36
N TYR A 211 1.36 4.64 -15.64
CA TYR A 211 1.37 4.65 -14.17
C TYR A 211 0.08 5.28 -13.61
N MET A 212 -0.32 6.45 -14.10
CA MET A 212 -1.52 7.14 -13.62
C MET A 212 -2.79 6.33 -13.90
N ALA A 213 -2.91 5.72 -15.08
CA ALA A 213 -4.03 4.84 -15.43
C ALA A 213 -4.10 3.62 -14.50
N ALA A 214 -2.95 3.02 -14.17
CA ALA A 214 -2.86 1.91 -13.23
C ALA A 214 -3.26 2.31 -11.81
N VAL A 215 -2.88 3.48 -11.32
CA VAL A 215 -3.32 4.01 -10.02
C VAL A 215 -4.85 4.16 -9.99
N ILE A 216 -5.45 4.69 -11.07
CA ILE A 216 -6.91 4.78 -11.20
C ILE A 216 -7.53 3.37 -11.17
N GLY A 217 -7.00 2.44 -11.98
CA GLY A 217 -7.43 1.05 -12.01
C GLY A 217 -7.35 0.37 -10.65
N ALA A 218 -6.28 0.61 -9.90
CA ALA A 218 -6.07 0.06 -8.56
C ALA A 218 -7.14 0.52 -7.55
N VAL A 219 -7.62 1.78 -7.65
CA VAL A 219 -8.75 2.26 -6.82
C VAL A 219 -10.01 1.46 -7.10
N PHE A 220 -10.33 1.20 -8.38
CA PHE A 220 -11.54 0.46 -8.75
C PHE A 220 -11.43 -1.04 -8.42
N LEU A 221 -10.34 -1.68 -8.81
CA LEU A 221 -10.10 -3.10 -8.56
C LEU A 221 -9.99 -3.42 -7.07
N GLY A 222 -9.36 -2.54 -6.29
CA GLY A 222 -9.25 -2.68 -4.84
C GLY A 222 -10.59 -2.61 -4.09
N ARG A 223 -11.65 -2.06 -4.72
CA ARG A 223 -13.02 -2.11 -4.17
C ARG A 223 -13.66 -3.49 -4.35
N ILE A 224 -13.26 -4.22 -5.39
CA ILE A 224 -13.76 -5.59 -5.67
C ILE A 224 -13.04 -6.57 -4.74
N ASN A 225 -11.71 -6.55 -4.78
CA ASN A 225 -10.86 -7.32 -3.87
C ASN A 225 -9.55 -6.55 -3.66
N ARG A 226 -9.14 -6.42 -2.40
CA ARG A 226 -7.92 -5.69 -2.00
C ARG A 226 -6.63 -6.27 -2.56
N GLU A 227 -6.61 -7.55 -2.91
CA GLU A 227 -5.43 -8.24 -3.43
C GLU A 227 -5.28 -8.12 -4.96
N ILE A 228 -6.37 -7.78 -5.68
CA ILE A 228 -6.31 -7.68 -7.14
C ILE A 228 -5.26 -6.67 -7.62
N PRO A 229 -5.13 -5.45 -7.05
CA PRO A 229 -4.07 -4.53 -7.46
C PRO A 229 -2.67 -5.12 -7.31
N LEU A 230 -2.41 -5.83 -6.21
CA LEU A 230 -1.15 -6.51 -5.97
C LEU A 230 -0.85 -7.55 -7.06
N ILE A 231 -1.82 -8.43 -7.34
CA ILE A 231 -1.70 -9.47 -8.37
C ILE A 231 -1.48 -8.83 -9.74
N SER A 232 -2.27 -7.79 -10.07
CA SER A 232 -2.15 -7.06 -11.34
C SER A 232 -0.75 -6.46 -11.52
N GLY A 233 -0.20 -5.84 -10.48
CA GLY A 233 1.13 -5.25 -10.53
C GLY A 233 2.23 -6.28 -10.75
N VAL A 234 2.16 -7.43 -10.07
CA VAL A 234 3.13 -8.53 -10.25
C VAL A 234 3.04 -9.13 -11.66
N VAL A 235 1.82 -9.41 -12.14
CA VAL A 235 1.60 -9.97 -13.49
C VAL A 235 2.11 -9.03 -14.57
N LEU A 236 1.84 -7.72 -14.45
CA LEU A 236 2.38 -6.71 -15.37
C LEU A 236 3.91 -6.65 -15.31
N GLY A 237 4.50 -6.70 -14.12
CA GLY A 237 5.95 -6.77 -13.98
C GLY A 237 6.56 -7.98 -14.67
N MET A 238 5.96 -9.16 -14.53
CA MET A 238 6.39 -10.37 -15.25
C MET A 238 6.26 -10.20 -16.77
N GLY A 239 5.13 -9.64 -17.23
CA GLY A 239 4.89 -9.36 -18.65
C GLY A 239 5.92 -8.40 -19.24
N ALA A 240 6.33 -7.37 -18.48
CA ALA A 240 7.35 -6.42 -18.92
C ALA A 240 8.69 -7.12 -19.22
N PHE A 241 9.14 -8.01 -18.35
CA PHE A 241 10.39 -8.76 -18.57
C PHE A 241 10.28 -9.80 -19.70
N ILE A 242 9.09 -10.36 -19.95
CA ILE A 242 8.87 -11.23 -21.12
C ILE A 242 9.05 -10.44 -22.41
N VAL A 243 8.42 -9.26 -22.49
CA VAL A 243 8.51 -8.38 -23.66
C VAL A 243 9.94 -7.87 -23.87
N LEU A 244 10.67 -7.58 -22.79
CA LEU A 244 12.06 -7.11 -22.85
C LEU A 244 13.00 -8.10 -23.56
N GLN A 245 12.70 -9.41 -23.50
CA GLN A 245 13.53 -10.45 -24.15
C GLN A 245 13.60 -10.34 -25.68
N TRP A 246 12.70 -9.60 -26.30
CA TRP A 246 12.72 -9.41 -27.77
C TRP A 246 13.79 -8.43 -28.28
N GLU A 247 14.51 -7.75 -27.40
CA GLU A 247 15.71 -6.94 -27.63
C GLU A 247 15.61 -5.91 -28.79
N HIS A 248 14.41 -5.42 -29.12
CA HIS A 248 14.23 -4.38 -30.11
C HIS A 248 13.57 -3.12 -29.49
N ALA A 249 13.75 -1.96 -30.14
CA ALA A 249 13.31 -0.66 -29.63
C ALA A 249 11.85 -0.64 -29.14
N ALA A 250 10.94 -1.21 -29.92
CA ALA A 250 9.53 -1.29 -29.51
C ALA A 250 9.34 -2.15 -28.25
N ALA A 251 10.07 -3.25 -28.12
CA ALA A 251 9.98 -4.12 -26.93
C ALA A 251 10.45 -3.38 -25.67
N VAL A 252 11.56 -2.66 -25.73
CA VAL A 252 12.04 -1.83 -24.61
C VAL A 252 10.98 -0.80 -24.22
N THR A 253 10.40 -0.10 -25.20
CA THR A 253 9.35 0.89 -24.96
C THR A 253 8.11 0.30 -24.31
N PHE A 254 7.59 -0.82 -24.85
CA PHE A 254 6.41 -1.49 -24.29
C PHE A 254 6.72 -2.11 -22.91
N SER A 255 7.91 -2.66 -22.73
CA SER A 255 8.36 -3.19 -21.43
C SER A 255 8.32 -2.09 -20.36
N LEU A 256 8.81 -0.89 -20.66
CA LEU A 256 8.75 0.25 -19.73
C LEU A 256 7.30 0.65 -19.43
N PHE A 257 6.42 0.74 -20.42
CA PHE A 257 5.01 1.12 -20.21
C PHE A 257 4.28 0.12 -19.33
N ILE A 258 4.48 -1.19 -19.58
CA ILE A 258 3.91 -2.27 -18.78
C ILE A 258 4.46 -2.23 -17.35
N MET A 259 5.77 -2.02 -17.19
CA MET A 259 6.40 -1.94 -15.88
C MET A 259 5.88 -0.73 -15.07
N GLN A 260 5.73 0.43 -15.71
CA GLN A 260 5.16 1.62 -15.06
C GLN A 260 3.70 1.41 -14.62
N ALA A 261 2.91 0.72 -15.44
CA ALA A 261 1.56 0.31 -15.03
C ALA A 261 1.61 -0.64 -13.82
N GLY A 262 2.49 -1.64 -13.84
CA GLY A 262 2.71 -2.54 -12.70
C GLY A 262 3.08 -1.78 -11.42
N GLN A 263 3.98 -0.81 -11.54
CA GLN A 263 4.42 0.03 -10.42
C GLN A 263 3.25 0.85 -9.84
N GLY A 264 2.40 1.44 -10.68
CA GLY A 264 1.23 2.21 -10.20
C GLY A 264 0.25 1.36 -9.37
N PHE A 265 0.03 0.11 -9.75
CA PHE A 265 -0.77 -0.84 -8.96
C PHE A 265 -0.13 -1.16 -7.60
N ILE A 266 1.17 -1.44 -7.57
CA ILE A 266 1.89 -1.82 -6.35
C ILE A 266 2.03 -0.64 -5.39
N ASP A 267 2.36 0.54 -5.89
CA ASP A 267 2.55 1.73 -5.06
C ASP A 267 1.26 2.09 -4.32
N LEU A 268 0.11 2.07 -5.02
CA LEU A 268 -1.16 2.33 -4.36
C LEU A 268 -1.55 1.22 -3.38
N PHE A 269 -1.29 -0.05 -3.72
CA PHE A 269 -1.50 -1.18 -2.81
C PHE A 269 -0.65 -1.01 -1.54
N LEU A 270 0.64 -0.69 -1.68
CA LEU A 270 1.54 -0.49 -0.56
C LEU A 270 1.08 0.67 0.34
N LEU A 271 0.71 1.81 -0.25
CA LEU A 271 0.17 2.93 0.51
C LEU A 271 -1.11 2.55 1.25
N ALA A 272 -2.05 1.85 0.57
CA ALA A 272 -3.27 1.35 1.18
C ALA A 272 -3.00 0.40 2.36
N PHE A 273 -1.97 -0.43 2.24
CA PHE A 273 -1.52 -1.33 3.30
C PHE A 273 -0.94 -0.55 4.48
N LEU A 274 0.00 0.39 4.24
CA LEU A 274 0.66 1.16 5.30
C LEU A 274 -0.32 2.10 6.03
N LEU A 275 -1.33 2.60 5.35
CA LEU A 275 -2.38 3.44 5.93
C LEU A 275 -3.27 2.72 6.96
N ARG A 276 -3.26 1.39 7.01
CA ARG A 276 -4.08 0.61 7.98
C ARG A 276 -3.46 0.51 9.38
N PHE A 277 -2.21 0.91 9.55
CA PHE A 277 -1.52 0.81 10.85
C PHE A 277 -1.86 1.99 11.77
N ALA A 278 -2.05 1.70 13.05
CA ALA A 278 -2.35 2.71 14.08
C ALA A 278 -1.19 3.68 14.32
N ASP A 279 0.04 3.25 14.10
CA ASP A 279 1.24 4.08 14.19
C ASP A 279 1.82 4.37 12.79
N PRO A 280 1.42 5.49 12.17
CA PRO A 280 1.88 5.85 10.83
C PRO A 280 3.39 6.12 10.77
N LEU A 281 4.02 6.66 11.84
CA LEU A 281 5.46 6.93 11.83
C LEU A 281 6.26 5.63 11.72
N ARG A 282 5.87 4.61 12.50
CA ARG A 282 6.51 3.29 12.45
C ARG A 282 6.23 2.59 11.13
N ALA A 283 4.96 2.57 10.68
CA ALA A 283 4.56 1.86 9.48
C ALA A 283 5.23 2.44 8.23
N PHE A 284 5.12 3.75 8.03
CA PHE A 284 5.74 4.42 6.88
C PHE A 284 7.26 4.51 7.00
N GLY A 285 7.81 4.75 8.21
CA GLY A 285 9.25 4.79 8.41
C GLY A 285 9.93 3.48 8.01
N ILE A 286 9.43 2.34 8.50
CA ILE A 286 9.99 1.03 8.19
C ILE A 286 9.59 0.57 6.77
N GLY A 287 8.33 0.81 6.35
CA GLY A 287 7.84 0.42 5.03
C GLY A 287 8.56 1.13 3.90
N LEU A 288 8.68 2.46 3.96
CA LEU A 288 9.41 3.23 2.95
C LEU A 288 10.93 2.96 2.99
N ALA A 289 11.52 2.76 4.17
CA ALA A 289 12.93 2.35 4.26
C ALA A 289 13.17 1.03 3.55
N THR A 290 12.28 0.04 3.73
CA THR A 290 12.37 -1.26 3.06
C THR A 290 12.21 -1.14 1.54
N LEU A 291 11.27 -0.29 1.09
CA LEU A 291 11.08 0.05 -0.32
C LEU A 291 12.36 0.65 -0.91
N CYS A 292 12.89 1.71 -0.30
CA CYS A 292 14.10 2.38 -0.76
C CYS A 292 15.32 1.46 -0.77
N LEU A 293 15.45 0.58 0.24
CA LEU A 293 16.52 -0.43 0.30
C LEU A 293 16.40 -1.43 -0.85
N GLY A 294 15.17 -1.82 -1.22
CA GLY A 294 14.91 -2.66 -2.40
C GLY A 294 15.38 -1.99 -3.69
N ILE A 295 14.97 -0.74 -3.93
CA ILE A 295 15.39 0.03 -5.10
C ILE A 295 16.92 0.13 -5.16
N TYR A 296 17.55 0.47 -4.05
CA TYR A 296 19.02 0.57 -3.97
C TYR A 296 19.71 -0.76 -4.30
N GLY A 297 19.22 -1.87 -3.72
CA GLY A 297 19.74 -3.21 -4.00
C GLY A 297 19.56 -3.64 -5.47
N GLY A 298 18.41 -3.29 -6.06
CA GLY A 298 18.12 -3.54 -7.47
C GLY A 298 19.04 -2.75 -8.41
N GLN A 299 19.39 -1.51 -8.06
CA GLN A 299 20.34 -0.73 -8.83
C GLN A 299 21.76 -1.29 -8.77
N LEU A 300 22.23 -1.66 -7.56
CA LEU A 300 23.53 -2.33 -7.41
C LEU A 300 23.59 -3.61 -8.24
N LEU A 301 22.51 -4.38 -8.25
CA LEU A 301 22.44 -5.60 -9.07
C LEU A 301 22.44 -5.26 -10.56
N GLY A 302 21.71 -4.21 -10.97
CA GLY A 302 21.69 -3.71 -12.34
C GLY A 302 23.07 -3.29 -12.84
N ASP A 303 23.85 -2.60 -12.01
CA ASP A 303 25.21 -2.18 -12.35
C ASP A 303 26.15 -3.41 -12.59
N VAL A 304 25.93 -4.51 -11.86
CA VAL A 304 26.69 -5.75 -12.02
C VAL A 304 26.25 -6.52 -13.27
N LEU A 305 24.95 -6.48 -13.60
CA LEU A 305 24.38 -7.19 -14.75
C LEU A 305 24.55 -6.38 -16.06
N SER A 306 25.00 -5.16 -15.95
CA SER A 306 25.05 -4.12 -16.98
C SER A 306 25.46 -4.60 -18.35
N SER A 307 24.57 -4.71 -19.23
CA SER A 307 24.66 -4.67 -20.70
C SER A 307 23.86 -5.72 -21.47
N HIS A 308 23.23 -6.70 -20.83
CA HIS A 308 22.50 -7.74 -21.55
C HIS A 308 21.05 -7.87 -21.03
N ALA A 309 20.06 -7.73 -21.91
CA ALA A 309 18.65 -7.83 -21.57
C ALA A 309 18.27 -9.22 -21.00
N GLY A 310 18.92 -10.28 -21.48
CA GLY A 310 18.65 -11.66 -21.04
C GLY A 310 18.88 -11.89 -19.55
N PRO A 311 20.06 -11.63 -18.99
CA PRO A 311 20.28 -11.72 -17.53
C PRO A 311 19.33 -10.85 -16.70
N VAL A 312 19.07 -9.62 -17.15
CA VAL A 312 18.15 -8.71 -16.44
C VAL A 312 16.74 -9.29 -16.39
N ALA A 313 16.23 -9.80 -17.52
CA ALA A 313 14.92 -10.42 -17.58
C ALA A 313 14.85 -11.67 -16.69
N LEU A 314 15.89 -12.50 -16.68
CA LEU A 314 15.99 -13.68 -15.83
C LEU A 314 15.92 -13.31 -14.33
N PHE A 315 16.74 -12.37 -13.88
CA PHE A 315 16.75 -11.92 -12.49
C PHE A 315 15.44 -11.20 -12.13
N GLY A 316 14.87 -10.40 -13.03
CA GLY A 316 13.56 -9.77 -12.83
C GLY A 316 12.47 -10.80 -12.59
N HIS A 317 12.38 -11.85 -13.39
CA HIS A 317 11.44 -12.96 -13.19
C HIS A 317 11.73 -13.73 -11.89
N LEU A 318 12.99 -14.01 -11.58
CA LEU A 318 13.37 -14.67 -10.33
C LEU A 318 12.87 -13.90 -9.11
N PHE A 319 13.13 -12.60 -9.07
CA PHE A 319 12.70 -11.76 -7.95
C PHE A 319 11.17 -11.63 -7.87
N LEU A 320 10.45 -11.51 -9.00
CA LEU A 320 9.00 -11.49 -8.99
C LEU A 320 8.40 -12.81 -8.48
N ASN A 321 8.97 -13.96 -8.88
CA ASN A 321 8.56 -15.26 -8.35
C ASN A 321 8.86 -15.38 -6.84
N LEU A 322 10.01 -14.89 -6.37
CA LEU A 322 10.34 -14.85 -4.95
C LEU A 322 9.39 -13.91 -4.17
N ALA A 323 8.98 -12.80 -4.76
CA ALA A 323 7.98 -11.91 -4.16
C ALA A 323 6.63 -12.62 -3.99
N VAL A 324 6.15 -13.31 -5.02
CA VAL A 324 4.91 -14.12 -4.95
C VAL A 324 5.05 -15.25 -3.92
N LEU A 325 6.18 -15.96 -3.93
CA LEU A 325 6.44 -17.01 -2.95
C LEU A 325 6.45 -16.47 -1.52
N SER A 326 7.05 -15.30 -1.29
CA SER A 326 7.05 -14.65 0.01
C SER A 326 5.63 -14.36 0.51
N LEU A 327 4.75 -13.87 -0.35
CA LEU A 327 3.33 -13.66 -0.04
C LEU A 327 2.62 -14.98 0.28
N TYR A 328 2.82 -16.03 -0.53
CA TYR A 328 2.23 -17.34 -0.30
C TYR A 328 2.63 -17.93 1.06
N LEU A 329 3.93 -17.90 1.39
CA LEU A 329 4.45 -18.40 2.67
C LEU A 329 3.89 -17.61 3.86
N LEU A 330 3.65 -16.31 3.68
CA LEU A 330 3.06 -15.46 4.71
C LEU A 330 1.58 -15.76 4.94
N HIS A 331 0.81 -16.01 3.88
CA HIS A 331 -0.59 -16.41 3.98
C HIS A 331 -0.73 -17.79 4.64
N ARG A 332 0.15 -18.73 4.31
CA ARG A 332 0.17 -20.07 4.93
C ARG A 332 0.54 -20.04 6.41
N ARG A 333 1.34 -19.05 6.85
CA ARG A 333 1.72 -18.88 8.28
C ARG A 333 0.65 -18.14 9.09
N ARG A 334 -0.45 -17.68 8.52
CA ARG A 334 -1.62 -17.33 9.33
C ARG A 334 -2.07 -18.63 9.97
N PRO A 335 -1.93 -18.82 11.32
CA PRO A 335 -2.55 -19.95 11.94
C PRO A 335 -4.05 -19.79 11.65
N THR A 336 -4.63 -20.65 10.86
CA THR A 336 -6.00 -21.06 11.11
C THR A 336 -6.01 -21.24 12.60
N ALA A 337 -6.87 -20.51 13.31
CA ALA A 337 -7.23 -20.85 14.67
C ALA A 337 -7.81 -22.26 14.57
N GLU A 338 -6.91 -23.25 14.49
CA GLU A 338 -7.25 -24.64 14.69
C GLU A 338 -7.78 -24.69 16.10
N THR A 339 -9.03 -25.00 16.18
CA THR A 339 -9.70 -25.61 17.29
C THR A 339 -8.85 -26.80 17.74
N ASN A 340 -7.78 -26.54 18.49
CA ASN A 340 -7.17 -27.56 19.32
C ASN A 340 -8.11 -27.78 20.51
N SER A 341 -9.09 -28.61 20.27
CA SER A 341 -9.65 -29.39 21.34
C SER A 341 -8.58 -30.40 21.79
N PRO A 342 -8.04 -30.30 22.98
CA PRO A 342 -7.28 -31.40 23.55
C PRO A 342 -8.30 -32.46 23.95
N HIS A 343 -8.34 -33.52 23.18
CA HIS A 343 -8.93 -34.79 23.63
C HIS A 343 -7.95 -35.42 24.62
N ASN A 344 -8.15 -35.16 25.90
CA ASN A 344 -7.62 -35.99 26.99
C ASN A 344 -8.58 -35.90 28.14
N LEU A 345 -9.35 -36.96 28.28
CA LEU A 345 -9.88 -37.34 29.60
C LEU A 345 -8.72 -37.85 30.50
N PRO A 346 -8.74 -37.62 31.82
CA PRO A 346 -9.48 -38.54 32.67
C PRO A 346 -10.22 -37.87 33.82
N ALA A 347 -11.18 -38.66 34.28
CA ALA A 347 -12.07 -38.59 35.42
C ALA A 347 -11.56 -37.93 36.73
N ALA A 348 -12.45 -37.22 37.36
CA ALA A 348 -12.97 -37.39 38.69
C ALA A 348 -13.23 -36.10 39.49
N ILE A 349 -14.48 -35.88 39.80
CA ILE A 349 -15.07 -35.54 41.13
C ILE A 349 -15.03 -34.06 41.62
N ASP A 350 -16.26 -33.61 41.81
CA ASP A 350 -16.89 -32.73 42.79
C ASP A 350 -17.08 -31.23 42.54
N ALA A 351 -18.37 -30.98 42.34
CA ALA A 351 -19.27 -30.04 43.05
C ALA A 351 -19.16 -28.52 42.84
N HIS A 352 -20.31 -28.01 42.38
CA HIS A 352 -20.94 -26.70 42.62
C HIS A 352 -20.37 -25.45 41.93
N GLU A 353 -21.01 -24.96 40.90
CA GLU A 353 -21.96 -23.85 40.94
C GLU A 353 -22.40 -23.45 39.52
N ALA A 354 -23.65 -23.11 39.36
CA ALA A 354 -24.36 -22.99 38.11
C ALA A 354 -23.91 -21.78 37.28
N ALA A 355 -23.50 -22.01 35.99
CA ALA A 355 -23.52 -21.01 34.91
C ALA A 355 -24.37 -21.54 33.74
N PRO A 356 -25.05 -20.70 32.96
CA PRO A 356 -26.16 -21.09 32.11
C PRO A 356 -25.70 -21.93 30.92
N THR A 357 -26.29 -23.10 30.80
CA THR A 357 -26.17 -24.05 29.69
C THR A 357 -26.43 -23.42 28.35
N THR A 358 -25.38 -23.31 27.53
CA THR A 358 -25.51 -23.03 26.10
C THR A 358 -26.12 -24.27 25.43
N LYS A 359 -27.44 -24.27 25.20
CA LYS A 359 -28.12 -25.31 24.41
C LYS A 359 -27.54 -25.23 22.99
N GLU A 360 -26.88 -26.29 22.53
CA GLU A 360 -26.58 -26.48 21.11
C GLU A 360 -27.92 -26.52 20.36
N ILE A 361 -28.19 -25.45 19.58
CA ILE A 361 -29.38 -25.36 18.75
C ILE A 361 -29.08 -26.16 17.47
N HIS A 362 -29.68 -27.36 17.39
CA HIS A 362 -29.53 -28.23 16.23
C HIS A 362 -30.35 -27.68 15.05
N ILE A 363 -29.66 -27.38 13.92
CA ILE A 363 -30.33 -26.94 12.70
C ILE A 363 -30.88 -28.17 11.99
N PRO A 364 -32.22 -28.30 11.78
CA PRO A 364 -32.82 -29.42 11.09
C PRO A 364 -32.24 -29.59 9.67
N GLU A 365 -32.04 -30.84 9.25
CA GLU A 365 -31.40 -31.17 7.99
C GLU A 365 -32.14 -30.60 6.77
N GLN A 366 -33.47 -30.52 6.86
CA GLN A 366 -34.32 -29.88 5.84
C GLN A 366 -34.01 -28.38 5.64
N LEU A 367 -33.61 -27.67 6.69
CA LEU A 367 -33.24 -26.26 6.62
C LEU A 367 -31.81 -26.08 6.09
N ARG A 368 -30.94 -27.08 6.30
CA ARG A 368 -29.58 -27.10 5.73
C ARG A 368 -29.58 -27.12 4.22
N LEU A 369 -30.53 -27.84 3.60
CA LEU A 369 -30.65 -27.96 2.15
C LEU A 369 -31.14 -26.67 1.46
N LEU A 370 -31.77 -25.76 2.19
CA LEU A 370 -32.29 -24.47 1.68
C LEU A 370 -31.25 -23.34 1.72
N LEU A 371 -30.19 -23.51 2.52
CA LEU A 371 -29.20 -22.46 2.76
C LEU A 371 -27.87 -22.79 2.07
N SER A 372 -27.21 -21.75 1.53
CA SER A 372 -25.86 -21.90 1.00
C SER A 372 -24.85 -22.08 2.14
N GLU A 373 -23.64 -22.59 1.85
CA GLU A 373 -22.58 -22.77 2.84
C GLU A 373 -22.26 -21.46 3.61
N ARG A 374 -22.23 -20.34 2.91
CA ARG A 374 -22.01 -19.02 3.49
C ARG A 374 -23.14 -18.58 4.42
N GLU A 375 -24.39 -18.85 4.01
CA GLU A 375 -25.57 -18.57 4.86
C GLU A 375 -25.60 -19.46 6.10
N LEU A 376 -25.18 -20.73 6.00
CA LEU A 376 -25.05 -21.65 7.13
C LEU A 376 -23.98 -21.20 8.11
N LEU A 377 -22.83 -20.71 7.64
CA LEU A 377 -21.76 -20.18 8.48
C LEU A 377 -22.24 -18.94 9.27
N VAL A 378 -22.90 -18.00 8.60
CA VAL A 378 -23.45 -16.79 9.24
C VAL A 378 -24.55 -17.18 10.26
N LEU A 379 -25.43 -18.13 9.91
CA LEU A 379 -26.48 -18.62 10.82
C LEU A 379 -25.88 -19.28 12.08
N ASN A 380 -24.92 -20.19 11.91
CA ASN A 380 -24.28 -20.90 13.03
C ASN A 380 -23.60 -19.94 14.01
N GLN A 381 -22.88 -18.94 13.52
CA GLN A 381 -22.26 -17.94 14.38
C GLN A 381 -23.30 -17.04 15.06
N SER A 382 -24.36 -16.69 14.35
CA SER A 382 -25.48 -15.92 14.91
C SER A 382 -26.23 -16.67 16.02
N LEU A 383 -26.35 -18.01 15.90
CA LEU A 383 -26.94 -18.88 16.93
C LEU A 383 -26.07 -18.99 18.19
N LYS A 384 -24.75 -18.88 18.07
CA LYS A 384 -23.80 -18.80 19.18
C LYS A 384 -23.82 -17.46 19.93
N GLY A 385 -24.68 -16.52 19.52
CA GLY A 385 -24.78 -15.21 20.14
C GLY A 385 -23.76 -14.19 19.68
N THR A 386 -22.93 -14.51 18.66
CA THR A 386 -21.92 -13.63 18.10
C THR A 386 -22.55 -12.37 17.48
N THR A 387 -21.93 -11.20 17.66
CA THR A 387 -22.44 -9.97 17.08
C THR A 387 -22.17 -9.91 15.56
N TYR A 388 -22.98 -9.15 14.82
CA TYR A 388 -22.76 -9.01 13.36
C TYR A 388 -21.37 -8.45 13.01
N LYS A 389 -20.81 -7.66 13.89
CA LYS A 389 -19.47 -7.10 13.75
C LYS A 389 -18.40 -8.21 13.89
N ASP A 390 -18.55 -9.08 14.85
CA ASP A 390 -17.63 -10.19 15.08
C ASP A 390 -17.76 -11.25 13.98
N ILE A 391 -19.00 -11.57 13.55
CA ILE A 391 -19.25 -12.45 12.39
C ILE A 391 -18.61 -11.89 11.13
N ALA A 392 -18.69 -10.58 10.92
CA ALA A 392 -18.08 -9.91 9.78
C ALA A 392 -16.55 -10.02 9.83
N ALA A 393 -15.96 -9.87 11.01
CA ALA A 393 -14.53 -10.03 11.23
C ALA A 393 -14.06 -11.48 11.01
N ASP A 394 -14.80 -12.46 11.54
CA ASP A 394 -14.45 -13.87 11.44
C ASP A 394 -14.56 -14.42 10.00
N LEU A 395 -15.53 -13.93 9.23
CA LEU A 395 -15.76 -14.36 7.84
C LEU A 395 -15.06 -13.47 6.80
N ASP A 396 -14.28 -12.45 7.23
CA ASP A 396 -13.60 -11.45 6.39
C ASP A 396 -14.55 -10.77 5.38
N ILE A 397 -15.74 -10.39 5.85
CA ILE A 397 -16.77 -9.69 5.06
C ILE A 397 -17.21 -8.41 5.80
N SER A 398 -17.95 -7.53 5.11
CA SER A 398 -18.50 -6.34 5.76
C SER A 398 -19.70 -6.68 6.66
N GLU A 399 -19.93 -5.89 7.72
CA GLU A 399 -21.13 -6.01 8.55
C GLU A 399 -22.43 -5.88 7.73
N SER A 400 -22.42 -5.05 6.68
CA SER A 400 -23.54 -4.91 5.75
C SER A 400 -23.79 -6.21 4.97
N THR A 401 -22.74 -6.95 4.64
CA THR A 401 -22.83 -8.26 3.99
C THR A 401 -23.43 -9.29 4.92
N VAL A 402 -23.05 -9.31 6.21
CA VAL A 402 -23.66 -10.18 7.23
C VAL A 402 -25.14 -9.88 7.37
N LYS A 403 -25.54 -8.59 7.44
CA LYS A 403 -26.96 -8.18 7.47
C LYS A 403 -27.73 -8.67 6.24
N THR A 404 -27.08 -8.63 5.06
CA THR A 404 -27.68 -9.13 3.82
C THR A 404 -27.87 -10.66 3.84
N TYR A 405 -26.88 -11.43 4.33
CA TYR A 405 -27.03 -12.86 4.52
C TYR A 405 -28.15 -13.19 5.52
N MET A 406 -28.20 -12.50 6.67
CA MET A 406 -29.26 -12.71 7.66
C MET A 406 -30.66 -12.40 7.10
N LYS A 407 -30.79 -11.35 6.28
CA LYS A 407 -32.05 -11.05 5.57
C LYS A 407 -32.45 -12.19 4.65
N ARG A 408 -31.55 -12.66 3.80
CA ARG A 408 -31.79 -13.80 2.88
C ARG A 408 -32.17 -15.08 3.63
N ILE A 409 -31.53 -15.36 4.77
CA ILE A 409 -31.86 -16.50 5.63
C ILE A 409 -33.28 -16.35 6.16
N CYS A 410 -33.64 -15.17 6.68
CA CYS A 410 -35.00 -14.90 7.16
C CYS A 410 -36.04 -15.05 6.05
N ASP A 411 -35.77 -14.51 4.85
CA ASP A 411 -36.65 -14.59 3.67
C ASP A 411 -36.86 -16.06 3.24
N LYS A 412 -35.79 -16.86 3.17
CA LYS A 412 -35.85 -18.29 2.80
C LYS A 412 -36.56 -19.14 3.84
N LEU A 413 -36.49 -18.78 5.10
CA LEU A 413 -37.13 -19.49 6.20
C LEU A 413 -38.52 -18.94 6.58
N GLY A 414 -38.98 -17.91 5.86
CA GLY A 414 -40.32 -17.33 6.07
C GLY A 414 -40.49 -16.69 7.43
N VAL A 415 -39.44 -16.05 8.00
CA VAL A 415 -39.46 -15.44 9.32
C VAL A 415 -39.07 -13.96 9.25
N THR A 416 -39.68 -13.14 10.09
CA THR A 416 -39.38 -11.71 10.18
C THR A 416 -38.39 -11.44 11.31
N GLY A 417 -37.10 -11.28 10.97
CA GLY A 417 -36.05 -10.84 11.86
C GLY A 417 -35.37 -11.93 12.72
N LYS A 418 -34.15 -11.58 13.22
CA LYS A 418 -33.24 -12.48 13.99
C LYS A 418 -33.93 -13.12 15.21
N ARG A 419 -34.74 -12.35 15.94
CA ARG A 419 -35.40 -12.83 17.17
C ARG A 419 -36.40 -13.96 16.90
N ASN A 420 -37.22 -13.81 15.85
CA ASN A 420 -38.20 -14.81 15.45
C ASN A 420 -37.51 -16.07 14.84
N LEU A 421 -36.38 -15.86 14.14
CA LEU A 421 -35.56 -16.95 13.63
C LEU A 421 -35.00 -17.81 14.77
N LEU A 422 -34.43 -17.19 15.79
CA LEU A 422 -33.89 -17.88 16.97
C LEU A 422 -35.00 -18.64 17.74
N GLN A 423 -36.18 -18.03 17.90
CA GLN A 423 -37.32 -18.65 18.58
C GLN A 423 -37.84 -19.88 17.81
N ARG A 424 -37.88 -19.80 16.47
CA ARG A 424 -38.32 -20.91 15.61
C ARG A 424 -37.34 -22.09 15.62
N LEU A 425 -36.04 -21.81 15.66
CA LEU A 425 -35.01 -22.85 15.74
C LEU A 425 -34.87 -23.47 17.16
N SER A 426 -35.32 -22.76 18.20
CA SER A 426 -35.34 -23.29 19.57
C SER A 426 -36.60 -24.11 19.93
N GLN A 427 -37.61 -24.11 19.05
CA GLN A 427 -38.84 -24.91 19.20
C GLN A 427 -38.96 -25.90 18.03
N PRO A 428 -38.42 -27.13 18.14
CA PRO A 428 -38.63 -28.16 17.12
C PRO A 428 -40.05 -28.71 17.23
N GLY A 429 -40.95 -28.34 16.32
CA GLY A 429 -42.24 -29.03 16.21
C GLY A 429 -43.49 -28.26 15.75
N SER A 430 -43.42 -27.09 15.17
CA SER A 430 -44.60 -26.44 14.60
C SER A 430 -44.59 -26.45 13.07
N PRO A 431 -45.56 -27.10 12.36
CA PRO A 431 -45.66 -27.11 10.91
C PRO A 431 -45.99 -25.67 10.40
N PRO A 432 -45.67 -25.35 9.12
CA PRO A 432 -45.94 -24.03 8.55
C PRO A 432 -47.45 -23.79 8.48
N SER A 433 -47.95 -22.77 9.14
CA SER A 433 -49.29 -22.23 8.85
C SER A 433 -49.24 -21.59 7.47
N ALA A 434 -49.86 -22.25 6.50
CA ALA A 434 -50.23 -21.70 5.20
C ALA A 434 -51.12 -20.49 5.47
N SER A 435 -50.66 -19.29 5.17
CA SER A 435 -51.49 -18.13 5.04
C SER A 435 -51.88 -17.97 3.58
N SER A 436 -53.17 -18.14 3.38
CA SER A 436 -53.93 -17.75 2.22
C SER A 436 -53.65 -16.33 1.74
#